data_0d7b814c95da45f45329887828c6dc63
#
_entry.id   0d7b814c95da45f45329887828c6dc63
#
_cell.length_a   1.000
_cell.length_b   1.000
_cell.length_c   1.000
_cell.angle_alpha   90.00
_cell.angle_beta   90.00
_cell.angle_gamma   90.00
#
_symmetry.space_group_name_H-M   'P 1'
#
loop_
_entity.id
_entity.type
_entity.pdbx_description
1 polymer ?
#
loop_
_entity_poly.entity_id
_entity_poly.type
_entity_poly.pdbx_seq_one_letter_code
_entity_poly.pdbx_strand_id
1 'polypeptide(L)'
;MEMNENQVEAIVRQVLNNLSGTSASGSASSAAGGPIPKTAHVAMLTSLEHFEIKEFPMPEVGDDDILVKVEGCGICGTDAHEFKRDPFGLIPVALGHEGTGEIVKMGKNVKADSAGKPLKVGDKVVTCMIFKDDPEITMFDLNKQ
;
A
#
# COMPACT_ATOMS: atom_id res chain seq x y z
N MET A 1 -29.27 -7.52 -0.08
CA MET A 1 -29.88 -6.31 0.52
C MET A 1 -29.25 -5.12 -0.20
N GLU A 2 -29.97 -4.52 -1.11
CA GLU A 2 -29.47 -3.34 -1.84
C GLU A 2 -29.60 -2.11 -0.95
N MET A 3 -28.50 -1.38 -0.81
CA MET A 3 -28.52 -0.09 -0.11
C MET A 3 -29.17 0.96 -1.02
N ASN A 4 -30.09 1.75 -0.48
CA ASN A 4 -30.68 2.83 -1.23
C ASN A 4 -29.79 4.09 -1.18
N GLU A 5 -29.99 5.03 -2.13
CA GLU A 5 -29.17 6.24 -2.26
C GLU A 5 -29.09 7.06 -0.97
N ASN A 6 -30.16 7.14 -0.20
CA ASN A 6 -30.19 7.87 1.07
C ASN A 6 -29.27 7.23 2.14
N GLN A 7 -29.15 5.90 2.14
CA GLN A 7 -28.24 5.20 3.07
C GLN A 7 -26.77 5.44 2.66
N VAL A 8 -26.48 5.45 1.37
CA VAL A 8 -25.14 5.76 0.87
C VAL A 8 -24.77 7.21 1.20
N GLU A 9 -25.66 8.16 0.96
CA GLU A 9 -25.42 9.56 1.29
C GLU A 9 -25.21 9.80 2.79
N ALA A 10 -25.98 9.12 3.65
CA ALA A 10 -25.81 9.22 5.09
C ALA A 10 -24.43 8.70 5.55
N ILE A 11 -23.97 7.58 4.99
CA ILE A 11 -22.63 7.02 5.27
C ILE A 11 -21.54 7.98 4.81
N VAL A 12 -21.64 8.51 3.58
CA VAL A 12 -20.68 9.48 3.05
C VAL A 12 -20.59 10.72 3.91
N ARG A 13 -21.73 11.28 4.34
CA ARG A 13 -21.77 12.45 5.25
C ARG A 13 -21.14 12.13 6.60
N GLN A 14 -21.38 10.94 7.15
CA GLN A 14 -20.79 10.53 8.42
C GLN A 14 -19.27 10.38 8.33
N VAL A 15 -18.77 9.81 7.24
CA VAL A 15 -17.34 9.69 6.98
C VAL A 15 -16.70 11.07 6.81
N LEU A 16 -17.31 11.96 6.03
CA LEU A 16 -16.81 13.32 5.83
C LEU A 16 -16.81 14.14 7.14
N ASN A 17 -17.83 14.00 7.97
CA ASN A 17 -17.89 14.66 9.29
C ASN A 17 -16.82 14.12 10.25
N ASN A 18 -16.54 12.83 10.22
CA ASN A 18 -15.46 12.23 11.00
C ASN A 18 -14.08 12.70 10.54
N LEU A 19 -13.90 12.90 9.25
CA LEU A 19 -12.66 13.45 8.67
C LEU A 19 -12.48 14.95 8.97
N SER A 20 -13.59 15.72 9.01
CA SER A 20 -13.55 17.16 9.32
C SER A 20 -13.44 17.47 10.82
N GLY A 21 -13.82 16.51 11.68
CA GLY A 21 -13.73 16.63 13.15
C GLY A 21 -12.34 16.34 13.73
N THR A 22 -11.47 15.73 12.96
CA THR A 22 -10.06 15.56 13.31
C THR A 22 -9.28 16.72 12.69
N SER A 23 -9.25 17.87 13.36
CA SER A 23 -8.21 18.85 13.14
C SER A 23 -6.88 18.25 13.62
N ALA A 24 -6.35 17.33 12.82
CA ALA A 24 -4.95 17.03 12.85
C ALA A 24 -4.24 18.29 12.34
N SER A 25 -3.83 19.16 13.25
CA SER A 25 -2.79 20.16 13.02
C SER A 25 -1.47 19.43 12.79
N GLY A 26 -1.45 18.60 11.78
CA GLY A 26 -0.27 18.04 11.16
C GLY A 26 0.06 18.95 9.99
N SER A 27 0.86 19.97 10.24
CA SER A 27 1.57 20.69 9.22
C SER A 27 2.17 19.66 8.27
N ALA A 28 1.60 19.55 7.06
CA ALA A 28 2.21 18.83 5.97
C ALA A 28 3.44 19.61 5.50
N SER A 29 4.49 19.56 6.31
CA SER A 29 5.82 19.87 5.88
C SER A 29 6.28 18.71 5.01
N SER A 30 6.17 18.87 3.70
CA SER A 30 6.82 18.03 2.72
C SER A 30 8.34 18.28 2.77
N ALA A 31 8.98 17.85 3.84
CA ALA A 31 10.41 17.64 3.84
C ALA A 31 10.63 16.28 3.19
N ALA A 32 11.00 16.29 1.91
CA ALA A 32 11.57 15.11 1.25
C ALA A 32 12.66 14.53 2.17
N GLY A 33 12.47 13.29 2.67
CA GLY A 33 13.51 12.56 3.38
C GLY A 33 13.58 12.74 4.90
N GLY A 34 12.50 12.52 5.63
CA GLY A 34 12.63 12.20 7.06
C GLY A 34 13.41 10.88 7.24
N PRO A 35 14.02 10.64 8.44
CA PRO A 35 14.77 9.42 8.67
C PRO A 35 13.86 8.21 8.44
N ILE A 36 14.35 7.25 7.62
CA ILE A 36 13.67 5.99 7.38
C ILE A 36 13.63 5.22 8.72
N PRO A 37 12.45 4.79 9.19
CA PRO A 37 12.34 4.05 10.43
C PRO A 37 13.07 2.69 10.32
N LYS A 38 13.44 2.11 11.44
CA LYS A 38 14.09 0.77 11.46
C LYS A 38 13.11 -0.37 11.23
N THR A 39 11.83 -0.12 11.49
CA THR A 39 10.75 -1.11 11.42
C THR A 39 9.53 -0.51 10.76
N ALA A 40 8.68 -1.36 10.22
CA ALA A 40 7.38 -1.01 9.65
C ALA A 40 6.26 -1.81 10.31
N HIS A 41 5.10 -1.18 10.48
CA HIS A 41 3.90 -1.87 10.91
C HIS A 41 3.09 -2.33 9.69
N VAL A 42 2.73 -3.60 9.67
CA VAL A 42 2.03 -4.24 8.57
C VAL A 42 0.74 -4.87 9.09
N ALA A 43 -0.38 -4.58 8.44
CA ALA A 43 -1.63 -5.27 8.69
C ALA A 43 -1.60 -6.65 8.01
N MET A 44 -1.45 -7.70 8.81
CA MET A 44 -1.42 -9.09 8.35
C MET A 44 -2.79 -9.75 8.54
N LEU A 45 -3.35 -10.32 7.48
CA LEU A 45 -4.46 -11.26 7.60
C LEU A 45 -3.92 -12.57 8.15
N THR A 46 -4.17 -12.86 9.43
CA THR A 46 -3.60 -14.02 10.13
C THR A 46 -4.55 -15.21 10.17
N SER A 47 -5.83 -14.97 10.00
CA SER A 47 -6.89 -15.96 9.77
C SER A 47 -8.04 -15.32 9.01
N LEU A 48 -9.01 -16.11 8.56
CA LEU A 48 -10.20 -15.57 7.90
C LEU A 48 -10.85 -14.47 8.76
N GLU A 49 -11.17 -13.35 8.12
CA GLU A 49 -11.84 -12.19 8.73
C GLU A 49 -11.07 -11.55 9.91
N HIS A 50 -9.78 -11.86 10.07
CA HIS A 50 -8.99 -11.36 11.19
C HIS A 50 -7.64 -10.80 10.78
N PHE A 51 -7.43 -9.50 11.08
CA PHE A 51 -6.17 -8.80 10.90
C PHE A 51 -5.44 -8.58 12.22
N GLU A 52 -4.13 -8.71 12.19
CA GLU A 52 -3.21 -8.28 13.25
C GLU A 52 -2.20 -7.29 12.70
N ILE A 53 -1.86 -6.28 13.51
CA ILE A 53 -0.73 -5.40 13.17
C ILE A 53 0.54 -6.06 13.67
N LYS A 54 1.45 -6.34 12.75
CA LYS A 54 2.78 -6.91 13.05
C LYS A 54 3.87 -5.92 12.69
N GLU A 55 4.94 -5.97 13.46
CA GLU A 55 6.13 -5.16 13.23
C GLU A 55 7.18 -6.01 12.52
N PHE A 56 7.74 -5.46 11.43
CA PHE A 56 8.80 -6.09 10.66
C PHE A 56 10.00 -5.16 10.55
N PRO A 57 11.24 -5.69 10.48
CA PRO A 57 12.40 -4.87 10.17
C PRO A 57 12.23 -4.23 8.78
N MET A 58 12.70 -2.99 8.65
CA MET A 58 12.71 -2.32 7.35
C MET A 58 13.64 -3.08 6.41
N PRO A 59 13.19 -3.45 5.19
CA PRO A 59 14.03 -4.17 4.24
C PRO A 59 15.18 -3.29 3.72
N GLU A 60 16.29 -3.92 3.37
CA GLU A 60 17.34 -3.26 2.62
C GLU A 60 16.85 -2.98 1.19
N VAL A 61 17.16 -1.80 0.69
CA VAL A 61 16.82 -1.41 -0.68
C VAL A 61 17.96 -1.85 -1.59
N GLY A 62 17.68 -2.82 -2.43
CA GLY A 62 18.60 -3.33 -3.44
C GLY A 62 18.85 -2.33 -4.58
N ASP A 63 19.72 -2.73 -5.50
CA ASP A 63 20.15 -1.85 -6.61
C ASP A 63 19.02 -1.51 -7.58
N ASP A 64 18.04 -2.38 -7.73
CA ASP A 64 16.91 -2.26 -8.66
C ASP A 64 15.58 -1.90 -7.97
N ASP A 65 15.61 -1.66 -6.66
CA ASP A 65 14.42 -1.42 -5.85
C ASP A 65 14.16 0.05 -5.57
N ILE A 66 12.92 0.34 -5.21
CA ILE A 66 12.53 1.60 -4.57
C ILE A 66 11.86 1.33 -3.23
N LEU A 67 12.10 2.20 -2.26
CA LEU A 67 11.34 2.23 -1.01
C LEU A 67 10.33 3.37 -1.06
N VAL A 68 9.07 3.01 -0.87
CA VAL A 68 7.95 3.95 -0.91
C VAL A 68 7.37 4.11 0.49
N LYS A 69 7.28 5.36 0.95
CA LYS A 69 6.46 5.70 2.12
C LYS A 69 5.00 5.67 1.69
N VAL A 70 4.28 4.63 2.07
CA VAL A 70 2.88 4.44 1.71
C VAL A 70 2.02 5.54 2.34
N GLU A 71 1.19 6.19 1.53
CA GLU A 71 0.23 7.21 1.93
C GLU A 71 -1.21 6.71 1.82
N GLY A 72 -1.44 5.66 1.03
CA GLY A 72 -2.73 5.02 0.87
C GLY A 72 -2.61 3.70 0.11
N CYS A 73 -3.61 2.86 0.27
CA CYS A 73 -3.76 1.62 -0.49
C CYS A 73 -5.24 1.41 -0.78
N GLY A 74 -5.58 1.16 -2.04
CA GLY A 74 -6.92 0.77 -2.42
C GLY A 74 -7.28 -0.62 -1.87
N ILE A 75 -8.57 -0.89 -1.81
CA ILE A 75 -9.10 -2.21 -1.47
C ILE A 75 -9.87 -2.71 -2.70
N CYS A 76 -9.41 -3.77 -3.31
CA CYS A 76 -10.08 -4.36 -4.46
C CYS A 76 -10.90 -5.59 -4.08
N GLY A 77 -11.61 -6.16 -5.07
CA GLY A 77 -12.39 -7.39 -4.87
C GLY A 77 -11.55 -8.58 -4.43
N THR A 78 -10.29 -8.67 -4.85
CA THR A 78 -9.36 -9.73 -4.44
C THR A 78 -9.10 -9.69 -2.93
N ASP A 79 -8.86 -8.50 -2.37
CA ASP A 79 -8.64 -8.35 -0.92
C ASP A 79 -9.86 -8.81 -0.12
N ALA A 80 -11.08 -8.48 -0.61
CA ALA A 80 -12.32 -8.91 0.02
C ALA A 80 -12.53 -10.44 -0.09
N HIS A 81 -12.10 -11.05 -1.19
CA HIS A 81 -12.17 -12.50 -1.35
C HIS A 81 -11.18 -13.24 -0.45
N GLU A 82 -9.93 -12.76 -0.36
CA GLU A 82 -8.93 -13.31 0.54
C GLU A 82 -9.35 -13.18 2.01
N PHE A 83 -9.86 -12.01 2.41
CA PHE A 83 -10.37 -11.78 3.75
C PHE A 83 -11.46 -12.79 4.15
N LYS A 84 -12.37 -13.10 3.23
CA LYS A 84 -13.54 -13.94 3.49
C LYS A 84 -13.32 -15.44 3.32
N ARG A 85 -12.43 -15.86 2.42
CA ARG A 85 -12.42 -17.25 1.92
C ARG A 85 -11.02 -17.84 1.73
N ASP A 86 -9.97 -16.99 1.67
CA ASP A 86 -8.60 -17.41 1.33
C ASP A 86 -8.53 -18.36 0.12
N PRO A 87 -9.08 -17.96 -1.04
CA PRO A 87 -9.22 -18.87 -2.20
C PRO A 87 -7.87 -19.32 -2.76
N PHE A 88 -6.78 -18.59 -2.45
CA PHE A 88 -5.43 -18.91 -2.92
C PHE A 88 -4.57 -19.55 -1.83
N GLY A 89 -5.07 -19.70 -0.60
CA GLY A 89 -4.33 -20.30 0.51
C GLY A 89 -3.13 -19.46 0.94
N LEU A 90 -3.27 -18.14 0.97
CA LEU A 90 -2.19 -17.21 1.26
C LEU A 90 -2.00 -16.89 2.74
N ILE A 91 -2.99 -17.15 3.58
CA ILE A 91 -2.93 -16.81 5.02
C ILE A 91 -1.78 -17.58 5.71
N PRO A 92 -0.89 -16.87 6.47
CA PRO A 92 -0.92 -15.44 6.80
C PRO A 92 -0.33 -14.56 5.69
N VAL A 93 -0.97 -13.43 5.36
CA VAL A 93 -0.58 -12.56 4.25
C VAL A 93 -0.80 -11.09 4.56
N ALA A 94 0.05 -10.21 4.02
CA ALA A 94 -0.22 -8.78 3.94
C ALA A 94 -1.03 -8.51 2.66
N LEU A 95 -2.28 -8.11 2.81
CA LEU A 95 -3.12 -7.72 1.68
C LEU A 95 -2.83 -6.26 1.27
N GLY A 96 -3.27 -5.93 0.05
CA GLY A 96 -3.15 -4.60 -0.53
C GLY A 96 -2.10 -4.54 -1.63
N HIS A 97 -2.57 -4.32 -2.86
CA HIS A 97 -1.75 -4.27 -4.06
C HIS A 97 -1.98 -2.98 -4.88
N GLU A 98 -2.78 -2.06 -4.35
CA GLU A 98 -3.10 -0.77 -4.95
C GLU A 98 -2.45 0.37 -4.13
N GLY A 99 -1.18 0.19 -3.77
CA GLY A 99 -0.44 1.12 -2.93
C GLY A 99 -0.07 2.40 -3.68
N THR A 100 -0.11 3.53 -2.98
CA THR A 100 0.40 4.81 -3.47
C THR A 100 1.22 5.49 -2.37
N GLY A 101 2.20 6.28 -2.76
CA GLY A 101 3.05 6.97 -1.80
C GLY A 101 4.21 7.73 -2.42
N GLU A 102 5.13 8.13 -1.58
CA GLU A 102 6.31 8.91 -1.93
C GLU A 102 7.57 8.03 -1.92
N ILE A 103 8.39 8.13 -2.96
CA ILE A 103 9.70 7.47 -3.00
C ILE A 103 10.61 8.11 -1.95
N VAL A 104 11.08 7.31 -0.98
CA VAL A 104 12.00 7.77 0.08
C VAL A 104 13.44 7.26 -0.11
N LYS A 105 13.61 6.19 -0.89
CA LYS A 105 14.93 5.66 -1.26
C LYS A 105 14.85 4.95 -2.61
N MET A 106 15.92 5.01 -3.38
CA MET A 106 16.03 4.36 -4.68
C MET A 106 17.35 3.61 -4.80
N GLY A 107 17.30 2.45 -5.43
CA GLY A 107 18.48 1.72 -5.88
C GLY A 107 19.19 2.43 -7.02
N LYS A 108 20.47 2.15 -7.18
CA LYS A 108 21.34 2.85 -8.15
C LYS A 108 20.97 2.62 -9.62
N ASN A 109 20.31 1.50 -9.92
CA ASN A 109 19.92 1.13 -11.28
C ASN A 109 18.58 1.72 -11.69
N VAL A 110 17.72 2.08 -10.72
CA VAL A 110 16.40 2.65 -10.99
C VAL A 110 16.54 4.06 -11.55
N LYS A 111 16.07 4.27 -12.79
CA LYS A 111 16.19 5.56 -13.49
C LYS A 111 14.83 6.14 -13.90
N ALA A 112 13.85 5.28 -14.16
CA ALA A 112 12.57 5.69 -14.70
C ALA A 112 11.46 4.73 -14.25
N ASP A 113 10.22 5.18 -14.39
CA ASP A 113 9.01 4.37 -14.19
C ASP A 113 8.77 3.43 -15.40
N SER A 114 7.70 2.64 -15.32
CA SER A 114 7.29 1.71 -16.40
C SER A 114 6.92 2.39 -17.72
N ALA A 115 6.65 3.69 -17.70
CA ALA A 115 6.39 4.51 -18.89
C ALA A 115 7.66 5.20 -19.42
N GLY A 116 8.82 4.99 -18.79
CA GLY A 116 10.09 5.61 -19.16
C GLY A 116 10.28 7.03 -18.63
N LYS A 117 9.41 7.52 -17.76
CA LYS A 117 9.55 8.84 -17.13
C LYS A 117 10.61 8.78 -16.03
N PRO A 118 11.61 9.68 -16.01
CA PRO A 118 12.62 9.71 -14.98
C PRO A 118 12.02 9.80 -13.56
N LEU A 119 12.57 9.00 -12.65
CA LEU A 119 12.19 8.99 -11.23
C LEU A 119 13.28 9.60 -10.35
N LYS A 120 12.85 10.20 -9.24
CA LYS A 120 13.72 10.68 -8.16
C LYS A 120 13.06 10.50 -6.81
N VAL A 121 13.84 10.54 -5.74
CA VAL A 121 13.35 10.61 -4.36
C VAL A 121 12.44 11.83 -4.21
N GLY A 122 11.31 11.65 -3.54
CA GLY A 122 10.25 12.66 -3.37
C GLY A 122 9.13 12.57 -4.43
N ASP A 123 9.29 11.78 -5.50
CA ASP A 123 8.21 11.59 -6.47
C ASP A 123 7.08 10.74 -5.88
N LYS A 124 5.85 11.08 -6.25
CA LYS A 124 4.66 10.29 -5.92
C LYS A 124 4.47 9.20 -6.96
N VAL A 125 4.26 7.99 -6.48
CA VAL A 125 4.11 6.80 -7.32
C VAL A 125 2.90 5.98 -6.88
N VAL A 126 2.40 5.18 -7.80
CA VAL A 126 1.38 4.16 -7.57
C VAL A 126 1.95 2.81 -8.01
N THR A 127 1.63 1.75 -7.27
CA THR A 127 2.03 0.40 -7.67
C THR A 127 1.30 0.01 -8.95
N CYS A 128 2.04 -0.58 -9.91
CA CYS A 128 1.47 -1.13 -11.13
C CYS A 128 1.50 -2.66 -11.02
N MET A 129 0.32 -3.27 -11.15
CA MET A 129 0.17 -4.73 -11.11
C MET A 129 0.50 -5.42 -12.44
N ILE A 130 0.76 -4.64 -13.49
CA ILE A 130 1.09 -5.17 -14.81
C ILE A 130 2.60 -5.23 -14.91
N PHE A 131 3.16 -6.39 -14.65
CA PHE A 131 4.57 -6.67 -14.91
C PHE A 131 4.70 -6.97 -16.40
N LYS A 132 5.33 -6.05 -17.11
CA LYS A 132 5.65 -6.23 -18.51
C LYS A 132 7.00 -6.96 -18.61
N ASP A 133 6.94 -8.18 -19.08
CA ASP A 133 8.12 -8.95 -19.55
C ASP A 133 9.02 -9.63 -18.49
N ASP A 134 8.64 -9.76 -17.23
CA ASP A 134 9.38 -10.63 -16.30
C ASP A 134 8.54 -11.86 -15.89
N PRO A 135 8.80 -13.05 -16.44
CA PRO A 135 8.06 -14.27 -16.12
C PRO A 135 8.37 -14.81 -14.73
N GLU A 136 9.39 -14.29 -14.02
CA GLU A 136 9.80 -14.75 -12.70
C GLU A 136 9.17 -13.94 -11.57
N ILE A 137 8.70 -12.71 -11.85
CA ILE A 137 8.00 -11.88 -10.84
C ILE A 137 6.52 -12.17 -10.88
N THR A 138 6.08 -13.03 -10.00
CA THR A 138 4.65 -13.27 -9.78
C THR A 138 4.17 -12.47 -8.56
N MET A 139 2.88 -12.14 -8.54
CA MET A 139 2.23 -11.48 -7.41
C MET A 139 2.47 -12.19 -6.06
N PHE A 140 2.85 -13.47 -6.11
CA PHE A 140 3.09 -14.32 -4.95
C PHE A 140 4.51 -14.20 -4.38
N ASP A 141 5.47 -13.75 -5.16
CA ASP A 141 6.87 -13.64 -4.70
C ASP A 141 7.07 -12.46 -3.76
N LEU A 142 6.24 -11.43 -3.85
CA LEU A 142 6.23 -10.29 -2.93
C LEU A 142 5.81 -10.67 -1.49
N ASN A 143 5.20 -11.82 -1.29
CA ASN A 143 4.75 -12.32 0.01
C ASN A 143 5.67 -13.38 0.62
N LYS A 144 6.80 -13.69 -0.03
CA LYS A 144 7.76 -14.71 0.44
C LYS A 144 8.92 -14.15 1.26
N GLN A 145 8.94 -12.85 1.53
CA GLN A 145 9.97 -12.21 2.36
C GLN A 145 9.52 -12.05 3.80
#